data_aee8a8df1fdc9a77cd7020ec3bc42802
#
_entry.id   aee8a8df1fdc9a77cd7020ec3bc42802
#
_cell.length_a   1.000
_cell.length_b   1.000
_cell.length_c   1.000
_cell.angle_alpha   90.00
_cell.angle_beta   90.00
_cell.angle_gamma   90.00
#
_symmetry.space_group_name_H-M   'P 1'
#
loop_
_entity.id
_entity.type
_entity.pdbx_description
1 polymer ?
#
loop_
_entity_poly.entity_id
_entity_poly.type
_entity_poly.pdbx_seq_one_letter_code
_entity_poly.pdbx_strand_id
1 'polypeptide(L)'
;ANDGSYRTVMVSLNCMQGQINIADNSIDATPAGGTQEIKLTTNLDYTVEIPEDAQSWLSLSPETRAMREDIIAFNISANEGIQRFATVALKDEQGNILQTIIFRQLGTCTEIHVETKGELENVLAGYDYANIESLKITGVLNDVDFLFIYRMMPNLKDLDISEVNITALPTQAFYKSTNVENLILPNTLATIGEEMF
;
A
#
# COMPACT_ATOMS: atom_id res chain seq x y z
N ALA A 1 59.10 46.69 24.30
CA ALA A 1 59.60 45.50 23.63
C ALA A 1 58.41 44.57 23.39
N ASN A 2 58.16 44.32 22.11
CA ASN A 2 57.13 43.38 21.67
C ASN A 2 57.83 42.01 21.71
N ASP A 3 57.39 41.12 22.61
CA ASP A 3 58.08 39.86 22.87
C ASP A 3 57.80 38.76 21.84
N GLY A 4 57.02 39.08 20.80
CA GLY A 4 56.82 38.17 19.67
C GLY A 4 56.09 36.87 20.00
N SER A 5 55.43 36.76 21.15
CA SER A 5 54.71 35.55 21.51
C SER A 5 53.41 35.47 20.80
N TYR A 6 53.31 34.53 19.87
CA TYR A 6 52.03 34.15 19.19
C TYR A 6 51.33 33.07 20.01
N ARG A 7 50.05 33.28 20.32
CA ARG A 7 49.18 32.21 20.82
C ARG A 7 48.45 31.61 19.65
N THR A 8 48.73 30.36 19.38
CA THR A 8 47.95 29.57 18.40
C THR A 8 46.67 29.07 19.10
N VAL A 9 45.54 29.59 18.67
CA VAL A 9 44.25 29.05 19.09
C VAL A 9 43.83 28.02 18.03
N MET A 10 43.82 26.75 18.39
CA MET A 10 43.21 25.71 17.55
C MET A 10 41.72 25.78 17.73
N VAL A 11 41.01 26.22 16.71
CA VAL A 11 39.55 26.13 16.64
C VAL A 11 39.23 24.87 15.88
N SER A 12 38.77 23.82 16.58
CA SER A 12 38.21 22.65 15.95
C SER A 12 36.76 22.97 15.57
N LEU A 13 36.51 23.21 14.30
CA LEU A 13 35.18 23.26 13.75
C LEU A 13 34.72 21.81 13.56
N ASN A 14 33.91 21.30 14.47
CA ASN A 14 33.15 20.08 14.22
C ASN A 14 32.08 20.41 13.17
N CYS A 15 32.35 20.02 11.93
CA CYS A 15 31.31 20.03 10.91
C CYS A 15 30.24 19.02 11.34
N MET A 16 29.06 19.50 11.73
CA MET A 16 27.93 18.61 11.94
C MET A 16 27.62 17.94 10.60
N GLN A 17 27.75 16.61 10.55
CA GLN A 17 27.29 15.89 9.37
C GLN A 17 25.80 16.18 9.13
N GLY A 18 25.46 16.45 7.87
CA GLY A 18 24.09 16.62 7.47
C GLY A 18 23.30 15.34 7.77
N GLN A 19 22.19 15.48 8.45
CA GLN A 19 21.32 14.36 8.84
C GLN A 19 19.86 14.71 8.55
N ILE A 20 19.14 13.74 8.05
CA ILE A 20 17.69 13.74 7.99
C ILE A 20 17.19 12.51 8.74
N ASN A 21 16.29 12.71 9.69
CA ASN A 21 15.76 11.64 10.52
C ASN A 21 14.24 11.66 10.48
N ILE A 22 13.67 10.53 10.09
CA ILE A 22 12.23 10.27 10.02
C ILE A 22 11.95 9.15 11.01
N ALA A 23 11.03 9.38 11.96
CA ALA A 23 10.73 8.41 13.01
C ALA A 23 10.01 7.18 12.43
N ASP A 24 9.13 7.38 11.45
CA ASP A 24 8.41 6.33 10.72
C ASP A 24 8.40 6.70 9.24
N ASN A 25 9.02 5.87 8.42
CA ASN A 25 9.13 6.05 6.98
C ASN A 25 8.20 5.14 6.18
N SER A 26 7.25 4.48 6.82
CA SER A 26 6.24 3.64 6.20
C SER A 26 4.85 4.14 6.55
N ILE A 27 4.02 4.40 5.55
CA ILE A 27 2.65 4.87 5.71
C ILE A 27 1.69 3.86 5.10
N ASP A 28 0.82 3.31 5.94
CA ASP A 28 -0.31 2.50 5.53
C ASP A 28 -1.56 3.37 5.46
N ALA A 29 -2.07 3.57 4.25
CA ALA A 29 -3.27 4.36 4.01
C ALA A 29 -4.48 3.47 3.73
N THR A 30 -5.64 3.88 4.23
CA THR A 30 -6.92 3.23 3.94
C THR A 30 -7.35 3.48 2.49
N PRO A 31 -8.30 2.69 1.95
CA PRO A 31 -8.84 2.95 0.61
C PRO A 31 -9.43 4.35 0.42
N ALA A 32 -10.00 4.94 1.47
CA ALA A 32 -10.56 6.29 1.40
C ALA A 32 -9.50 7.38 1.16
N GLY A 33 -8.23 7.08 1.40
CA GLY A 33 -7.15 8.06 1.33
C GLY A 33 -7.22 9.07 2.47
N GLY A 34 -6.88 10.33 2.18
CA GLY A 34 -6.86 11.43 3.13
C GLY A 34 -5.50 12.10 3.22
N THR A 35 -5.33 12.97 4.21
CA THR A 35 -4.05 13.65 4.44
C THR A 35 -3.24 12.88 5.47
N GLN A 36 -1.96 12.64 5.15
CA GLN A 36 -0.98 12.02 6.04
C GLN A 36 0.18 12.97 6.27
N GLU A 37 0.58 13.13 7.52
CA GLU A 37 1.68 13.99 7.93
C GLU A 37 2.87 13.17 8.39
N ILE A 38 4.05 13.51 7.88
CA ILE A 38 5.32 12.92 8.29
C ILE A 38 6.14 13.99 8.97
N LYS A 39 6.55 13.69 10.21
CA LYS A 39 7.45 14.52 10.96
C LYS A 39 8.87 14.07 10.74
N LEU A 40 9.73 15.02 10.42
CA LEU A 40 11.16 14.78 10.29
C LEU A 40 11.97 15.86 11.00
N THR A 41 13.18 15.52 11.37
CA THR A 41 14.18 16.47 11.87
C THR A 41 15.36 16.47 10.91
N THR A 42 15.77 17.66 10.49
CA THR A 42 16.89 17.79 9.56
C THR A 42 17.65 19.09 9.75
N ASN A 43 18.92 19.06 9.41
CA ASN A 43 19.79 20.23 9.25
C ASN A 43 20.22 20.42 7.78
N LEU A 44 19.55 19.73 6.85
CA LEU A 44 19.78 19.81 5.41
C LEU A 44 18.58 20.41 4.70
N ASP A 45 18.84 21.10 3.59
CA ASP A 45 17.82 21.40 2.60
C ASP A 45 17.53 20.14 1.77
N TYR A 46 16.26 19.90 1.47
CA TYR A 46 15.84 18.73 0.71
C TYR A 46 14.67 19.07 -0.20
N THR A 47 14.51 18.25 -1.23
CA THR A 47 13.34 18.22 -2.13
C THR A 47 12.62 16.90 -2.02
N VAL A 48 11.30 16.93 -2.17
CA VAL A 48 10.45 15.72 -2.16
C VAL A 48 10.14 15.33 -3.59
N GLU A 49 10.50 14.12 -3.98
CA GLU A 49 10.21 13.56 -5.29
C GLU A 49 9.22 12.41 -5.19
N ILE A 50 8.03 12.62 -5.75
CA ILE A 50 6.99 11.59 -5.89
C ILE A 50 7.17 10.94 -7.26
N PRO A 51 7.25 9.60 -7.35
CA PRO A 51 7.42 8.90 -8.63
C PRO A 51 6.24 9.19 -9.57
N GLU A 52 6.51 9.21 -10.88
CA GLU A 52 5.52 9.61 -11.90
C GLU A 52 4.24 8.78 -11.87
N ASP A 53 4.35 7.48 -11.64
CA ASP A 53 3.24 6.53 -11.54
C ASP A 53 2.34 6.77 -10.32
N ALA A 54 2.87 7.42 -9.29
CA ALA A 54 2.13 7.76 -8.08
C ALA A 54 1.52 9.17 -8.08
N GLN A 55 1.96 10.08 -8.96
CA GLN A 55 1.51 11.49 -8.97
C GLN A 55 0.00 11.65 -9.22
N SER A 56 -0.64 10.65 -9.81
CA SER A 56 -2.09 10.66 -10.03
C SER A 56 -2.91 10.53 -8.74
N TRP A 57 -2.31 9.99 -7.68
CA TRP A 57 -3.03 9.69 -6.44
C TRP A 57 -2.35 10.17 -5.16
N LEU A 58 -1.07 10.52 -5.24
CA LEU A 58 -0.26 11.01 -4.13
C LEU A 58 0.28 12.39 -4.50
N SER A 59 0.07 13.38 -3.67
CA SER A 59 0.56 14.75 -3.87
C SER A 59 0.96 15.40 -2.56
N LEU A 60 1.82 16.40 -2.62
CA LEU A 60 2.13 17.21 -1.46
C LEU A 60 0.95 18.13 -1.13
N SER A 61 0.63 18.24 0.15
CA SER A 61 -0.28 19.28 0.62
C SER A 61 0.44 20.64 0.62
N PRO A 62 -0.24 21.74 0.26
CA PRO A 62 0.38 23.07 0.22
C PRO A 62 0.74 23.68 1.59
N GLU A 63 0.69 22.95 2.68
CA GLU A 63 0.91 23.50 4.01
C GLU A 63 2.38 23.59 4.45
N THR A 64 2.73 24.76 4.74
CA THR A 64 3.74 25.54 5.48
C THR A 64 4.86 24.82 6.22
N ARG A 65 6.07 25.21 5.84
CA ARG A 65 7.32 25.00 6.57
C ARG A 65 7.35 25.81 7.86
N ALA A 66 7.40 25.15 9.02
CA ALA A 66 7.76 25.74 10.29
C ALA A 66 9.18 25.33 10.69
N MET A 67 9.96 26.26 11.23
CA MET A 67 11.36 26.07 11.59
C MET A 67 11.51 25.08 12.74
N ARG A 68 12.31 24.02 12.54
CA ARG A 68 12.92 23.02 13.43
C ARG A 68 12.30 21.62 13.51
N GLU A 69 11.02 21.45 13.30
CA GLU A 69 10.42 20.15 12.97
C GLU A 69 9.73 20.36 11.64
N ASP A 70 10.28 19.77 10.57
CA ASP A 70 9.62 19.82 9.27
C ASP A 70 8.49 18.80 9.24
N ILE A 71 7.31 19.25 8.86
CA ILE A 71 6.16 18.40 8.60
C ILE A 71 5.93 18.38 7.09
N ILE A 72 5.98 17.18 6.51
CA ILE A 72 5.57 16.98 5.13
C ILE A 72 4.18 16.40 5.15
N ALA A 73 3.22 17.09 4.57
CA ALA A 73 1.86 16.61 4.42
C ALA A 73 1.63 16.10 2.99
N PHE A 74 1.07 14.89 2.88
CA PHE A 74 0.71 14.26 1.64
C PHE A 74 -0.80 14.09 1.55
N ASN A 75 -1.37 14.43 0.41
CA ASN A 75 -2.75 14.12 0.08
C ASN A 75 -2.79 12.83 -0.73
N ILE A 76 -3.53 11.86 -0.26
CA ILE A 76 -3.73 10.55 -0.88
C ILE A 76 -5.18 10.48 -1.35
N SER A 77 -5.39 10.30 -2.64
CA SER A 77 -6.75 10.15 -3.20
C SER A 77 -7.34 8.78 -2.85
N ALA A 78 -8.65 8.64 -2.91
CA ALA A 78 -9.33 7.35 -2.75
C ALA A 78 -8.81 6.33 -3.77
N ASN A 79 -8.80 5.05 -3.36
CA ASN A 79 -8.38 3.91 -4.18
C ASN A 79 -9.54 2.91 -4.28
N GLU A 80 -10.26 2.97 -5.38
CA GLU A 80 -11.34 2.02 -5.70
C GLU A 80 -10.82 0.76 -6.41
N GLY A 81 -9.53 0.72 -6.72
CA GLY A 81 -8.87 -0.40 -7.37
C GLY A 81 -8.16 -1.34 -6.41
N ILE A 82 -7.10 -1.98 -6.90
CA ILE A 82 -6.22 -2.86 -6.12
C ILE A 82 -5.29 -2.05 -5.22
N GLN A 83 -4.68 -2.72 -4.25
CA GLN A 83 -3.62 -2.16 -3.41
C GLN A 83 -2.51 -1.54 -4.28
N ARG A 84 -2.01 -0.37 -3.87
CA ARG A 84 -0.95 0.35 -4.59
C ARG A 84 0.14 0.86 -3.66
N PHE A 85 1.32 1.06 -4.23
CA PHE A 85 2.54 1.44 -3.52
C PHE A 85 3.18 2.63 -4.18
N ALA A 86 3.90 3.42 -3.38
CA ALA A 86 4.81 4.43 -3.87
C ALA A 86 6.01 4.55 -2.94
N THR A 87 7.19 4.82 -3.51
CA THR A 87 8.38 5.16 -2.75
C THR A 87 8.78 6.58 -3.08
N VAL A 88 8.51 7.48 -2.16
CA VAL A 88 8.86 8.90 -2.26
C VAL A 88 10.29 9.09 -1.80
N ALA A 89 11.08 9.82 -2.57
CA ALA A 89 12.48 10.13 -2.24
C ALA A 89 12.61 11.56 -1.72
N LEU A 90 13.36 11.72 -0.63
CA LEU A 90 13.87 13.01 -0.16
C LEU A 90 15.29 13.15 -0.70
N LYS A 91 15.54 14.18 -1.50
CA LYS A 91 16.82 14.38 -2.21
C LYS A 91 17.47 15.68 -1.78
N ASP A 92 18.81 15.69 -1.79
CA ASP A 92 19.60 16.93 -1.66
C ASP A 92 19.59 17.75 -2.97
N GLU A 93 20.23 18.92 -2.94
CA GLU A 93 20.37 19.81 -4.10
C GLU A 93 21.14 19.17 -5.27
N GLN A 94 21.94 18.15 -5.00
CA GLN A 94 22.71 17.41 -6.00
C GLN A 94 21.93 16.22 -6.58
N GLY A 95 20.71 15.96 -6.06
CA GLY A 95 19.85 14.85 -6.49
C GLY A 95 20.16 13.52 -5.82
N ASN A 96 21.03 13.47 -4.80
CA ASN A 96 21.27 12.25 -4.04
C ASN A 96 20.12 11.98 -3.08
N ILE A 97 19.73 10.71 -2.97
CA ILE A 97 18.66 10.29 -2.06
C ILE A 97 19.19 10.34 -0.63
N LEU A 98 18.56 11.16 0.20
CA LEU A 98 18.84 11.29 1.63
C LEU A 98 18.03 10.27 2.44
N GLN A 99 16.74 10.14 2.11
CA GLN A 99 15.80 9.22 2.75
C GLN A 99 14.69 8.81 1.78
N THR A 100 13.98 7.73 2.10
CA THR A 100 12.80 7.29 1.37
C THR A 100 11.61 7.10 2.31
N ILE A 101 10.41 7.38 1.80
CA ILE A 101 9.14 7.17 2.47
C ILE A 101 8.34 6.20 1.64
N ILE A 102 7.89 5.12 2.24
CA ILE A 102 7.12 4.07 1.57
C ILE A 102 5.65 4.29 1.87
N PHE A 103 4.86 4.43 0.83
CA PHE A 103 3.40 4.48 0.91
C PHE A 103 2.83 3.15 0.46
N ARG A 104 1.93 2.60 1.25
CA ARG A 104 1.06 1.49 0.88
C ARG A 104 -0.38 1.94 1.08
N GLN A 105 -1.17 1.94 0.03
CA GLN A 105 -2.60 2.20 0.13
C GLN A 105 -3.39 0.96 -0.25
N LEU A 106 -4.24 0.51 0.66
CA LEU A 106 -5.20 -0.55 0.38
C LEU A 106 -6.20 -0.07 -0.68
N GLY A 107 -6.72 -1.01 -1.46
CA GLY A 107 -7.82 -0.75 -2.39
C GLY A 107 -9.12 -1.32 -1.88
N THR A 108 -10.24 -0.89 -2.45
CA THR A 108 -11.54 -1.50 -2.20
C THR A 108 -11.71 -2.76 -3.05
N CYS A 109 -11.05 -2.84 -4.21
CA CYS A 109 -11.00 -4.01 -5.07
C CYS A 109 -9.63 -4.66 -5.00
N THR A 110 -9.58 -5.95 -4.73
CA THR A 110 -8.37 -6.77 -4.80
C THR A 110 -8.46 -7.68 -6.00
N GLU A 111 -7.47 -7.66 -6.89
CA GLU A 111 -7.37 -8.61 -8.01
C GLU A 111 -6.21 -9.57 -7.76
N ILE A 112 -6.46 -10.87 -7.92
CA ILE A 112 -5.48 -11.93 -7.71
C ILE A 112 -5.55 -12.98 -8.80
N HIS A 113 -4.41 -13.64 -9.04
CA HIS A 113 -4.31 -14.77 -9.94
C HIS A 113 -3.94 -16.04 -9.18
N VAL A 114 -4.71 -17.11 -9.38
CA VAL A 114 -4.49 -18.42 -8.76
C VAL A 114 -4.07 -19.40 -9.85
N GLU A 115 -2.76 -19.76 -9.86
CA GLU A 115 -2.21 -20.71 -10.86
C GLU A 115 -2.54 -22.18 -10.53
N THR A 116 -2.63 -22.51 -9.25
CA THR A 116 -2.84 -23.87 -8.77
C THR A 116 -4.07 -23.95 -7.90
N LYS A 117 -4.93 -24.93 -8.18
CA LYS A 117 -6.16 -25.16 -7.40
C LYS A 117 -5.85 -25.44 -5.93
N GLY A 118 -6.57 -24.81 -5.01
CA GLY A 118 -6.41 -24.95 -3.56
C GLY A 118 -5.36 -24.04 -2.95
N GLU A 119 -4.74 -23.12 -3.75
CA GLU A 119 -3.67 -22.24 -3.29
C GLU A 119 -4.14 -20.79 -3.02
N LEU A 120 -5.44 -20.52 -3.04
CA LEU A 120 -5.98 -19.18 -2.81
C LEU A 120 -5.52 -18.59 -1.47
N GLU A 121 -5.51 -19.38 -0.40
CA GLU A 121 -5.03 -18.96 0.92
C GLU A 121 -3.57 -18.50 0.87
N ASN A 122 -2.72 -19.25 0.18
CA ASN A 122 -1.30 -18.92 0.05
C ASN A 122 -1.08 -17.65 -0.79
N VAL A 123 -1.88 -17.47 -1.85
CA VAL A 123 -1.83 -16.26 -2.70
C VAL A 123 -2.25 -15.03 -1.90
N LEU A 124 -3.22 -15.17 -0.98
CA LEU A 124 -3.70 -14.10 -0.12
C LEU A 124 -2.91 -13.93 1.18
N ALA A 125 -1.86 -14.70 1.43
CA ALA A 125 -1.11 -14.69 2.70
C ALA A 125 -0.51 -13.32 3.08
N GLY A 126 -0.32 -12.41 2.10
CA GLY A 126 0.18 -11.04 2.34
C GLY A 126 -0.93 -9.97 2.46
N TYR A 127 -2.18 -10.37 2.36
CA TYR A 127 -3.34 -9.47 2.38
C TYR A 127 -4.10 -9.58 3.70
N ASP A 128 -4.75 -8.48 4.08
CA ASP A 128 -5.78 -8.51 5.14
C ASP A 128 -7.11 -8.98 4.53
N TYR A 129 -7.16 -10.27 4.19
CA TYR A 129 -8.28 -10.87 3.45
C TYR A 129 -9.60 -10.80 4.21
N ALA A 130 -9.58 -10.70 5.52
CA ALA A 130 -10.80 -10.55 6.32
C ALA A 130 -11.50 -9.20 6.08
N ASN A 131 -10.75 -8.18 5.66
CA ASN A 131 -11.26 -6.84 5.38
C ASN A 131 -11.39 -6.52 3.88
N ILE A 132 -11.19 -7.49 2.99
CA ILE A 132 -11.47 -7.33 1.57
C ILE A 132 -12.99 -7.28 1.35
N GLU A 133 -13.49 -6.20 0.78
CA GLU A 133 -14.90 -6.04 0.42
C GLU A 133 -15.18 -6.42 -1.05
N SER A 134 -14.21 -6.21 -1.94
CA SER A 134 -14.31 -6.54 -3.36
C SER A 134 -13.10 -7.33 -3.84
N LEU A 135 -13.34 -8.50 -4.45
CA LEU A 135 -12.31 -9.41 -4.90
C LEU A 135 -12.57 -9.88 -6.33
N LYS A 136 -11.58 -9.69 -7.20
CA LYS A 136 -11.55 -10.33 -8.53
C LYS A 136 -10.51 -11.45 -8.51
N ILE A 137 -10.91 -12.64 -8.95
CA ILE A 137 -10.03 -13.79 -9.06
C ILE A 137 -9.94 -14.23 -10.52
N THR A 138 -8.72 -14.50 -10.95
CA THR A 138 -8.42 -15.09 -12.26
C THR A 138 -7.70 -16.43 -12.10
N GLY A 139 -7.65 -17.26 -13.14
CA GLY A 139 -6.94 -18.54 -13.10
C GLY A 139 -7.83 -19.73 -12.76
N VAL A 140 -7.48 -20.52 -11.74
CA VAL A 140 -8.18 -21.78 -11.41
C VAL A 140 -8.56 -21.85 -9.94
N LEU A 141 -9.75 -22.41 -9.64
CA LEU A 141 -10.24 -22.63 -8.28
C LEU A 141 -10.76 -24.07 -8.12
N ASN A 142 -10.85 -24.54 -6.87
CA ASN A 142 -11.52 -25.77 -6.48
C ASN A 142 -12.33 -25.58 -5.19
N ASP A 143 -12.88 -26.66 -4.66
CA ASP A 143 -13.75 -26.67 -3.48
C ASP A 143 -13.07 -26.07 -2.23
N VAL A 144 -11.74 -26.26 -2.09
CA VAL A 144 -10.97 -25.74 -0.95
C VAL A 144 -10.90 -24.22 -1.03
N ASP A 145 -10.71 -23.67 -2.22
CA ASP A 145 -10.63 -22.21 -2.44
C ASP A 145 -11.97 -21.54 -2.14
N PHE A 146 -13.09 -22.13 -2.62
CA PHE A 146 -14.43 -21.62 -2.31
C PHE A 146 -14.74 -21.69 -0.82
N LEU A 147 -14.31 -22.76 -0.13
CA LEU A 147 -14.47 -22.90 1.29
C LEU A 147 -13.67 -21.84 2.07
N PHE A 148 -12.48 -21.50 1.58
CA PHE A 148 -11.66 -20.41 2.15
C PHE A 148 -12.38 -19.07 2.01
N ILE A 149 -12.87 -18.72 0.80
CA ILE A 149 -13.64 -17.49 0.58
C ILE A 149 -14.80 -17.39 1.59
N TYR A 150 -15.58 -18.45 1.67
CA TYR A 150 -16.75 -18.50 2.55
C TYR A 150 -16.39 -18.31 4.03
N ARG A 151 -15.32 -18.96 4.52
CA ARG A 151 -15.00 -18.98 5.95
C ARG A 151 -14.15 -17.81 6.41
N MET A 152 -13.25 -17.34 5.56
CA MET A 152 -12.18 -16.44 5.96
C MET A 152 -12.37 -15.01 5.48
N MET A 153 -13.38 -14.75 4.61
CA MET A 153 -13.63 -13.42 4.04
C MET A 153 -15.01 -12.87 4.42
N PRO A 154 -15.25 -12.58 5.71
CA PRO A 154 -16.58 -12.21 6.21
C PRO A 154 -17.11 -10.87 5.70
N ASN A 155 -16.23 -9.99 5.21
CA ASN A 155 -16.61 -8.66 4.71
C ASN A 155 -16.73 -8.60 3.19
N LEU A 156 -16.54 -9.73 2.48
CA LEU A 156 -16.62 -9.78 1.02
C LEU A 156 -18.04 -9.55 0.54
N LYS A 157 -18.25 -8.49 -0.23
CA LYS A 157 -19.55 -8.11 -0.84
C LYS A 157 -19.57 -8.37 -2.33
N ASP A 158 -18.48 -8.07 -3.02
CA ASP A 158 -18.37 -8.18 -4.46
C ASP A 158 -17.32 -9.25 -4.83
N LEU A 159 -17.74 -10.30 -5.52
CA LEU A 159 -16.86 -11.36 -6.00
C LEU A 159 -16.97 -11.51 -7.51
N ASP A 160 -15.87 -11.23 -8.20
CA ASP A 160 -15.75 -11.44 -9.64
C ASP A 160 -14.85 -12.64 -9.92
N ILE A 161 -15.43 -13.73 -10.40
CA ILE A 161 -14.73 -14.92 -10.87
C ILE A 161 -14.94 -15.16 -12.37
N SER A 162 -15.29 -14.11 -13.12
CA SER A 162 -15.62 -14.21 -14.56
C SER A 162 -14.48 -14.76 -15.41
N GLU A 163 -13.23 -14.57 -14.96
CA GLU A 163 -12.02 -15.03 -15.64
C GLU A 163 -11.42 -16.31 -15.03
N VAL A 164 -12.14 -16.96 -14.12
CA VAL A 164 -11.73 -18.25 -13.55
C VAL A 164 -12.07 -19.37 -14.52
N ASN A 165 -11.11 -20.26 -14.76
CA ASN A 165 -11.30 -21.42 -15.65
C ASN A 165 -11.99 -22.58 -14.92
N ILE A 166 -13.31 -22.48 -14.76
CA ILE A 166 -14.17 -23.53 -14.20
C ILE A 166 -15.40 -23.72 -15.08
N THR A 167 -15.91 -24.94 -15.10
CA THR A 167 -17.16 -25.32 -15.82
C THR A 167 -18.27 -25.69 -14.86
N ALA A 168 -17.94 -25.88 -13.58
CA ALA A 168 -18.91 -26.24 -12.54
C ALA A 168 -18.57 -25.53 -11.25
N LEU A 169 -19.56 -24.98 -10.56
CA LEU A 169 -19.43 -24.56 -9.17
C LEU A 169 -19.67 -25.75 -8.24
N PRO A 170 -18.87 -25.91 -7.18
CA PRO A 170 -19.08 -27.01 -6.24
C PRO A 170 -20.39 -26.86 -5.45
N THR A 171 -20.86 -27.96 -4.92
CA THR A 171 -21.96 -27.98 -3.97
C THR A 171 -21.65 -27.10 -2.78
N GLN A 172 -22.58 -26.27 -2.35
CA GLN A 172 -22.46 -25.38 -1.22
C GLN A 172 -21.32 -24.33 -1.34
N ALA A 173 -20.92 -23.95 -2.54
CA ALA A 173 -19.83 -22.98 -2.76
C ALA A 173 -20.01 -21.66 -1.98
N PHE A 174 -21.26 -21.21 -1.85
CA PHE A 174 -21.66 -20.01 -1.11
C PHE A 174 -22.76 -20.27 -0.09
N TYR A 175 -22.86 -21.49 0.40
CA TYR A 175 -23.91 -21.90 1.34
C TYR A 175 -23.91 -21.04 2.59
N LYS A 176 -25.04 -20.36 2.86
CA LYS A 176 -25.19 -19.38 3.95
C LYS A 176 -24.24 -18.18 3.86
N SER A 177 -23.65 -17.90 2.70
CA SER A 177 -22.94 -16.65 2.49
C SER A 177 -23.95 -15.51 2.43
N THR A 178 -24.12 -14.80 3.54
CA THR A 178 -25.06 -13.66 3.64
C THR A 178 -24.39 -12.33 3.25
N ASN A 179 -23.10 -12.34 2.98
CA ASN A 179 -22.30 -11.13 2.81
C ASN A 179 -22.06 -10.80 1.33
N VAL A 180 -22.00 -11.81 0.44
CA VAL A 180 -21.80 -11.58 -0.99
C VAL A 180 -23.08 -11.04 -1.60
N GLU A 181 -23.03 -9.77 -2.03
CA GLU A 181 -24.16 -9.06 -2.65
C GLU A 181 -24.11 -9.17 -4.17
N ASN A 182 -22.89 -9.12 -4.75
CA ASN A 182 -22.66 -9.20 -6.17
C ASN A 182 -21.70 -10.34 -6.51
N LEU A 183 -22.10 -11.22 -7.43
CA LEU A 183 -21.31 -12.34 -7.90
C LEU A 183 -21.28 -12.36 -9.42
N ILE A 184 -20.09 -12.21 -10.01
CA ILE A 184 -19.89 -12.31 -11.46
C ILE A 184 -19.27 -13.67 -11.78
N LEU A 185 -20.01 -14.48 -12.54
CA LEU A 185 -19.64 -15.84 -12.87
C LEU A 185 -18.96 -15.94 -14.24
N PRO A 186 -18.11 -16.97 -14.47
CA PRO A 186 -17.51 -17.20 -15.77
C PRO A 186 -18.56 -17.65 -16.80
N ASN A 187 -18.38 -17.19 -18.03
CA ASN A 187 -19.25 -17.58 -19.15
C ASN A 187 -19.06 -19.05 -19.57
N THR A 188 -18.04 -19.71 -19.09
CA THR A 188 -17.74 -21.14 -19.29
C THR A 188 -18.53 -22.05 -18.34
N LEU A 189 -19.23 -21.46 -17.37
CA LEU A 189 -19.96 -22.23 -16.37
C LEU A 189 -21.15 -22.98 -16.98
N ALA A 190 -21.14 -24.30 -16.87
CA ALA A 190 -22.17 -25.17 -17.39
C ALA A 190 -23.11 -25.72 -16.30
N THR A 191 -22.59 -25.88 -15.08
CA THR A 191 -23.36 -26.46 -13.96
C THR A 191 -23.12 -25.68 -12.66
N ILE A 192 -24.15 -25.63 -11.85
CA ILE A 192 -24.15 -25.05 -10.50
C ILE A 192 -24.50 -26.20 -9.55
N GLY A 193 -23.66 -26.35 -8.51
CA GLY A 193 -23.88 -27.37 -7.49
C GLY A 193 -25.15 -27.14 -6.68
N GLU A 194 -25.60 -28.20 -6.00
CA GLU A 194 -26.77 -28.11 -5.11
C GLU A 194 -26.48 -27.22 -3.90
N GLU A 195 -27.51 -26.58 -3.35
CA GLU A 195 -27.42 -25.74 -2.15
C GLU A 195 -26.31 -24.66 -2.22
N MET A 196 -26.16 -24.05 -3.40
CA MET A 196 -25.04 -23.11 -3.64
C MET A 196 -25.11 -21.84 -2.77
N PHE A 197 -26.31 -21.38 -2.39
CA PHE A 197 -26.59 -20.22 -1.54
C PHE A 197 -27.30 -20.57 -0.25
#